data_3653b4a9f34b6fc55c6a62f5763b6f2f
#
_entry.id   3653b4a9f34b6fc55c6a62f5763b6f2f
#
_cell.length_a   1.000
_cell.length_b   1.000
_cell.length_c   1.000
_cell.angle_alpha   90.00
_cell.angle_beta   90.00
_cell.angle_gamma   90.00
#
_symmetry.space_group_name_H-M   'P 1'
#
loop_
_entity.id
_entity.type
_entity.pdbx_description
1 polymer ?
#
loop_
_entity_poly.entity_id
_entity_poly.type
_entity_poly.pdbx_seq_one_letter_code
_entity_poly.pdbx_strand_id
1 'polypeptide(L)' 'MSTTKKCGKAIEVVRPNSFFVIYGKIESEEDFNNNVKWDIGTDENNNAILTDTNPHSEITWTLVKAEMDKL' A
#
# COMPACT_ATOMS: atom_id res chain seq x y z
N MET A 1 -16.29 -5.57 3.53
CA MET A 1 -14.81 -5.65 3.50
C MET A 1 -14.23 -4.39 4.13
N SER A 2 -13.21 -4.50 4.93
CA SER A 2 -12.60 -3.35 5.57
C SER A 2 -11.83 -2.49 4.55
N THR A 3 -11.61 -1.21 4.88
CA THR A 3 -10.83 -0.33 4.01
C THR A 3 -9.39 -0.81 3.87
N THR A 4 -8.84 -1.44 4.92
CA THR A 4 -7.51 -2.06 4.87
C THR A 4 -7.43 -3.12 3.79
N LYS A 5 -8.40 -4.03 3.74
CA LYS A 5 -8.45 -5.09 2.73
C LYS A 5 -8.70 -4.52 1.34
N LYS A 6 -9.60 -3.55 1.23
CA LYS A 6 -9.88 -2.89 -0.07
C LYS A 6 -8.62 -2.23 -0.62
N CYS A 7 -7.87 -1.54 0.25
CA CYS A 7 -6.64 -0.89 -0.14
C CYS A 7 -5.61 -1.91 -0.64
N GLY A 8 -5.44 -3.01 0.09
CA GLY A 8 -4.52 -4.06 -0.33
C GLY A 8 -4.86 -4.62 -1.70
N LYS A 9 -6.13 -4.91 -1.94
CA LYS A 9 -6.58 -5.41 -3.23
C LYS A 9 -6.39 -4.36 -4.34
N ALA A 10 -6.66 -3.10 -4.04
CA ALA A 10 -6.49 -2.01 -4.99
C ALA A 10 -5.03 -1.85 -5.41
N ILE A 11 -4.11 -1.91 -4.46
CA ILE A 11 -2.67 -1.81 -4.74
C ILE A 11 -2.24 -2.96 -5.67
N GLU A 12 -2.74 -4.17 -5.43
CA GLU A 12 -2.41 -5.32 -6.28
C GLU A 12 -2.94 -5.15 -7.71
N VAL A 13 -4.07 -4.46 -7.88
CA VAL A 13 -4.61 -4.17 -9.21
C VAL A 13 -3.76 -3.12 -9.91
N VAL A 14 -3.38 -2.05 -9.19
CA VAL A 14 -2.57 -0.97 -9.77
C VAL A 14 -1.18 -1.45 -10.13
N ARG A 15 -0.57 -2.26 -9.26
CA ARG A 15 0.77 -2.81 -9.49
C ARG A 15 0.87 -4.19 -8.87
N PRO A 16 0.64 -5.26 -9.66
CA PRO A 16 0.76 -6.64 -9.18
C PRO A 16 2.16 -6.95 -8.63
N ASN A 17 2.22 -7.85 -7.66
CA ASN A 17 3.44 -8.29 -7.03
C ASN A 17 4.17 -7.21 -6.23
N SER A 18 3.42 -6.26 -5.69
CA SER A 18 3.97 -5.26 -4.78
C SER A 18 3.99 -5.81 -3.36
N PHE A 19 5.03 -5.45 -2.60
CA PHE A 19 5.17 -5.89 -1.21
C PHE A 19 4.96 -4.69 -0.28
N PHE A 20 3.98 -4.82 0.61
CA PHE A 20 3.59 -3.73 1.50
C PHE A 20 2.89 -4.29 2.75
N VAL A 21 2.79 -3.46 3.79
CA VAL A 21 2.03 -3.77 5.01
C VAL A 21 1.13 -2.58 5.28
N ILE A 22 -0.11 -2.84 5.68
CA ILE A 22 -1.08 -1.80 5.99
C ILE A 22 -1.41 -1.82 7.47
N TYR A 23 -1.24 -0.68 8.13
CA TYR A 23 -1.46 -0.52 9.58
C TYR A 23 -2.68 0.36 9.83
N GLY A 24 -3.88 -0.18 9.73
CA GLY A 24 -5.09 0.52 10.09
C GLY A 24 -5.97 0.89 8.90
N LYS A 25 -6.91 1.79 9.14
CA LYS A 25 -7.90 2.17 8.13
C LYS A 25 -7.28 3.01 7.01
N ILE A 26 -7.87 2.92 5.82
CA ILE A 26 -7.45 3.72 4.66
C ILE A 26 -8.69 4.40 4.09
N GLU A 27 -8.97 5.60 4.58
CA GLU A 27 -10.16 6.35 4.17
C GLU A 27 -9.83 7.69 3.52
N SER A 28 -8.54 8.05 3.49
CA SER A 28 -8.08 9.33 2.93
C SER A 28 -6.66 9.16 2.40
N GLU A 29 -6.20 10.16 1.65
CA GLU A 29 -4.81 10.19 1.19
C GLU A 29 -3.85 10.22 2.38
N GLU A 30 -4.20 10.94 3.43
CA GLU A 30 -3.39 10.99 4.65
C GLU A 30 -3.24 9.59 5.26
N ASP A 31 -4.35 8.84 5.36
CA ASP A 31 -4.31 7.47 5.85
C ASP A 31 -3.42 6.60 4.96
N PHE A 32 -3.54 6.77 3.65
CA PHE A 32 -2.74 6.02 2.69
C PHE A 32 -1.25 6.29 2.90
N ASN A 33 -0.89 7.56 3.06
CA ASN A 33 0.52 7.94 3.26
C ASN A 33 1.06 7.49 4.61
N ASN A 34 0.24 7.49 5.65
CA ASN A 34 0.68 7.19 7.02
C ASN A 34 0.60 5.72 7.38
N ASN A 35 -0.36 4.99 6.83
CA ASN A 35 -0.66 3.63 7.27
C ASN A 35 -0.15 2.53 6.33
N VAL A 36 0.38 2.87 5.17
CA VAL A 36 0.96 1.89 4.26
C VAL A 36 2.48 1.98 4.34
N LYS A 37 3.11 0.85 4.66
CA LYS A 37 4.57 0.74 4.69
C LYS A 37 4.99 -0.14 3.52
N TRP A 38 6.02 0.26 2.81
CA TRP A 38 6.46 -0.42 1.60
C TRP A 38 7.72 -1.23 1.88
N ASP A 39 7.73 -2.48 1.44
CA ASP A 39 8.87 -3.36 1.58
C ASP A 39 9.81 -3.10 0.41
N ILE A 40 11.01 -2.60 0.71
CA ILE A 40 12.00 -2.25 -0.31
C ILE A 40 13.15 -3.25 -0.38
N GLY A 41 13.05 -4.34 0.33
CA GLY A 41 14.06 -5.39 0.28
C GLY A 41 14.29 -6.05 1.62
N THR A 42 15.44 -6.70 1.74
CA THR A 42 15.81 -7.45 2.93
C THR A 42 17.19 -7.00 3.38
N ASP A 43 17.38 -6.84 4.69
CA ASP A 43 18.69 -6.49 5.23
C ASP A 43 19.58 -7.73 5.36
N GLU A 44 20.79 -7.55 5.86
CA GLU A 44 21.77 -8.63 6.01
C GLU A 44 21.33 -9.71 6.99
N ASN A 45 20.35 -9.41 7.85
CA ASN A 45 19.80 -10.36 8.83
C ASN A 45 18.50 -11.03 8.35
N ASN A 46 18.16 -10.87 7.07
CA ASN A 46 16.91 -11.38 6.47
C ASN A 46 15.65 -10.74 7.02
N ASN A 47 15.74 -9.52 7.55
CA ASN A 47 14.57 -8.77 7.98
C ASN A 47 14.10 -7.84 6.87
N ALA A 48 12.78 -7.75 6.68
CA ALA A 48 12.22 -6.85 5.68
C ALA A 48 12.55 -5.39 6.02
N ILE A 49 12.95 -4.64 5.01
CA ILE A 49 13.20 -3.20 5.14
C ILE A 49 11.93 -2.48 4.72
N LEU A 50 11.26 -1.83 5.68
CA LEU A 50 10.03 -1.10 5.42
C LEU A 50 10.29 0.40 5.41
N THR A 51 9.62 1.10 4.50
CA THR A 51 9.71 2.56 4.38
C THR A 51 8.33 3.17 4.35
N ASP A 52 8.21 4.38 4.87
CA ASP A 52 6.97 5.17 4.80
C ASP A 52 6.80 5.81 3.42
N THR A 53 7.89 5.95 2.68
CA THR A 53 7.88 6.59 1.38
C THR A 53 7.55 5.58 0.29
N ASN A 54 6.46 5.85 -0.46
CA ASN A 54 6.06 4.99 -1.56
C ASN A 54 7.14 4.99 -2.65
N PRO A 55 7.78 3.83 -2.91
CA PRO A 55 8.85 3.75 -3.92
C PRO A 55 8.32 3.55 -5.35
N HIS A 56 7.00 3.45 -5.51
CA HIS A 56 6.38 3.14 -6.80
C HIS A 56 5.59 4.33 -7.32
N SER A 57 6.12 5.01 -8.33
CA SER A 57 5.48 6.19 -8.91
C SER A 57 4.12 5.88 -9.55
N GLU A 58 3.91 4.65 -9.99
CA GLU A 58 2.64 4.22 -10.58
C GLU A 58 1.54 3.96 -9.57
N ILE A 59 1.88 3.80 -8.28
CA ILE A 59 0.89 3.60 -7.22
C ILE A 59 0.56 4.96 -6.60
N THR A 60 -0.56 5.53 -6.99
CA THR A 60 -1.02 6.82 -6.47
C THR A 60 -2.33 6.64 -5.70
N TRP A 61 -2.60 7.55 -4.76
CA TRP A 61 -3.86 7.53 -4.02
C TRP A 61 -5.07 7.59 -4.97
N THR A 62 -4.98 8.41 -6.01
CA THR A 62 -6.06 8.55 -6.99
C THR A 62 -6.40 7.21 -7.62
N LEU A 63 -5.40 6.46 -8.06
CA LEU A 63 -5.62 5.15 -8.69
C LEU A 63 -6.08 4.10 -7.67
N VAL A 64 -5.48 4.10 -6.49
CA VAL A 64 -5.85 3.15 -5.43
C VAL A 64 -7.29 3.38 -5.00
N LYS A 65 -7.68 4.63 -4.77
CA LYS A 65 -9.05 4.95 -4.37
C LYS A 65 -10.05 4.54 -5.44
N ALA A 66 -9.74 4.77 -6.71
CA ALA A 66 -10.62 4.37 -7.81
C ALA A 66 -10.86 2.87 -7.81
N GLU A 67 -9.84 2.06 -7.52
CA GLU A 67 -10.01 0.61 -7.44
C GLU A 67 -10.75 0.19 -6.18
N MET A 68 -10.50 0.87 -5.04
CA MET A 68 -11.23 0.61 -3.80
C MET A 68 -12.73 0.86 -3.99
N ASP A 69 -13.09 1.89 -4.72
CA ASP A 69 -14.50 2.26 -4.95
C ASP A 69 -15.25 1.22 -5.79
N LYS A 70 -14.53 0.33 -6.47
CA LYS A 70 -15.14 -0.76 -7.26
C LYS A 70 -15.43 -2.01 -6.42
N LEU A 71 -14.96 -2.04 -5.19
CA LEU A 71 -15.07 -3.24 -4.34
C LEU A 71 -16.29 -3.21 -3.41
#